data_d6ec7faa20bf16c77270f520ea3cad6d
#
_entry.id   d6ec7faa20bf16c77270f520ea3cad6d
#
_cell.length_a   1.000
_cell.length_b   1.000
_cell.length_c   1.000
_cell.angle_alpha   90.00
_cell.angle_beta   90.00
_cell.angle_gamma   90.00
#
_symmetry.space_group_name_H-M   'P 1'
#
loop_
_entity.id
_entity.type
_entity.pdbx_description
1 polymer ?
#
loop_
_entity_poly.entity_id
_entity_poly.type
_entity_poly.pdbx_seq_one_letter_code
_entity_poly.pdbx_strand_id
1 'polypeptide(L)'
;MDSNRKLWNSGHQKLHTAFKANDHQKAIEQFLIQHAMVHSRKVSGMDVWSFEDELWQGLSEATFRSIPPKGEHSIAWMLFHIARIEDITMNLLIAGIPQLYIKDNWSKKL
;
A
#
# COMPACT_ATOMS: atom_id res chain seq x y z
N MET A 1 -4.38 15.43 -16.35
CA MET A 1 -4.34 14.34 -15.37
C MET A 1 -4.33 13.01 -16.13
N ASP A 2 -3.41 12.13 -15.81
CA ASP A 2 -3.33 10.84 -16.48
C ASP A 2 -4.51 9.91 -16.15
N SER A 3 -4.69 8.86 -16.95
CA SER A 3 -5.82 7.94 -16.80
C SER A 3 -5.79 7.16 -15.48
N ASN A 4 -4.60 6.88 -14.94
CA ASN A 4 -4.45 6.13 -13.70
C ASN A 4 -4.86 6.96 -12.48
N ARG A 5 -4.53 8.25 -12.47
CA ARG A 5 -5.01 9.16 -11.43
C ARG A 5 -6.52 9.34 -11.48
N LYS A 6 -7.08 9.42 -12.70
CA LYS A 6 -8.54 9.48 -12.85
C LYS A 6 -9.20 8.21 -12.31
N LEU A 7 -8.62 7.06 -12.61
CA LEU A 7 -9.11 5.78 -12.08
C LEU A 7 -9.07 5.75 -10.55
N TRP A 8 -7.97 6.17 -9.96
CA TRP A 8 -7.82 6.28 -8.51
C TRP A 8 -8.87 7.20 -7.89
N ASN A 9 -9.01 8.40 -8.45
CA ASN A 9 -9.96 9.38 -7.92
C ASN A 9 -11.40 8.91 -8.06
N SER A 10 -11.76 8.27 -9.16
CA SER A 10 -13.08 7.69 -9.37
C SER A 10 -13.38 6.60 -8.35
N GLY A 11 -12.41 5.71 -8.09
CA GLY A 11 -12.55 4.67 -7.08
C GLY A 11 -12.70 5.22 -5.67
N HIS A 12 -11.93 6.26 -5.34
CA HIS A 12 -12.03 6.94 -4.06
C HIS A 12 -13.42 7.55 -3.84
N GLN A 13 -13.99 8.16 -4.88
CA GLN A 13 -15.36 8.67 -4.83
C GLN A 13 -16.41 7.58 -4.65
N LYS A 14 -16.25 6.47 -5.34
CA LYS A 14 -17.14 5.30 -5.17
C LYS A 14 -17.11 4.77 -3.74
N LEU A 15 -15.91 4.68 -3.16
CA LEU A 15 -15.75 4.27 -1.76
C LEU A 15 -16.49 5.21 -0.82
N HIS A 16 -16.30 6.51 -1.00
CA HIS A 16 -16.94 7.54 -0.18
C HIS A 16 -18.48 7.48 -0.28
N THR A 17 -19.00 7.31 -1.50
CA THR A 17 -20.43 7.17 -1.75
C THR A 17 -20.99 5.93 -1.06
N ALA A 18 -20.29 4.80 -1.12
CA ALA A 18 -20.69 3.56 -0.46
C ALA A 18 -20.76 3.72 1.06
N PHE A 19 -19.78 4.41 1.65
CA PHE A 19 -19.78 4.73 3.07
C PHE A 19 -20.99 5.56 3.48
N LYS A 20 -21.30 6.62 2.73
CA LYS A 20 -22.45 7.47 3.01
C LYS A 20 -23.79 6.75 2.89
N ALA A 21 -23.88 5.80 1.97
CA ALA A 21 -25.07 5.00 1.75
C ALA A 21 -25.19 3.81 2.71
N ASN A 22 -24.22 3.61 3.62
CA ASN A 22 -24.12 2.44 4.48
C ASN A 22 -24.11 1.12 3.70
N ASP A 23 -23.60 1.14 2.48
CA ASP A 23 -23.43 -0.05 1.65
C ASP A 23 -22.09 -0.70 1.99
N HIS A 24 -22.06 -1.51 3.03
CA HIS A 24 -20.83 -2.11 3.55
C HIS A 24 -20.17 -3.04 2.54
N GLN A 25 -20.94 -3.79 1.77
CA GLN A 25 -20.39 -4.71 0.76
C GLN A 25 -19.63 -3.95 -0.32
N LYS A 26 -20.23 -2.90 -0.87
CA LYS A 26 -19.56 -2.04 -1.86
C LYS A 26 -18.36 -1.30 -1.28
N ALA A 27 -18.46 -0.86 -0.03
CA ALA A 27 -17.36 -0.18 0.63
C ALA A 27 -16.15 -1.10 0.78
N ILE A 28 -16.35 -2.35 1.19
CA ILE A 28 -15.28 -3.35 1.31
C ILE A 28 -14.68 -3.65 -0.07
N GLU A 29 -15.51 -3.92 -1.07
CA GLU A 29 -15.04 -4.21 -2.42
C GLU A 29 -14.20 -3.07 -2.98
N GLN A 30 -14.69 -1.85 -2.87
CA GLN A 30 -13.99 -0.68 -3.37
C GLN A 30 -12.71 -0.37 -2.58
N PHE A 31 -12.72 -0.59 -1.27
CA PHE A 31 -11.52 -0.45 -0.45
C PHE A 31 -10.44 -1.43 -0.89
N LEU A 32 -10.79 -2.68 -1.13
CA LEU A 32 -9.83 -3.70 -1.56
C LEU A 32 -9.22 -3.36 -2.92
N ILE A 33 -10.01 -2.81 -3.84
CA ILE A 33 -9.50 -2.33 -5.14
C ILE A 33 -8.50 -1.18 -4.93
N GLN A 34 -8.87 -0.20 -4.13
CA GLN A 34 -7.99 0.95 -3.83
C GLN A 34 -6.70 0.49 -3.16
N HIS A 35 -6.79 -0.43 -2.21
CA HIS A 35 -5.64 -0.98 -1.52
C HIS A 35 -4.72 -1.74 -2.48
N ALA A 36 -5.31 -2.51 -3.41
CA ALA A 36 -4.55 -3.23 -4.43
C ALA A 36 -3.80 -2.28 -5.37
N MET A 37 -4.30 -1.07 -5.60
CA MET A 37 -3.63 -0.08 -6.45
C MET A 37 -2.38 0.53 -5.82
N VAL A 38 -2.19 0.41 -4.51
CA VAL A 38 -0.98 0.92 -3.82
C VAL A 38 0.02 -0.19 -3.49
N HIS A 39 -0.31 -1.43 -3.78
CA HIS A 39 0.57 -2.57 -3.61
C HIS A 39 0.83 -3.27 -4.95
N SER A 40 1.86 -4.10 -5.02
CA SER A 40 2.14 -4.85 -6.25
C SER A 40 1.04 -5.87 -6.55
N ARG A 41 0.80 -6.15 -7.84
CA ARG A 41 -0.14 -7.19 -8.26
C ARG A 41 0.22 -8.55 -7.67
N LYS A 42 1.51 -8.80 -7.51
CA LYS A 42 2.01 -10.03 -6.90
C LYS A 42 1.55 -10.18 -5.46
N VAL A 43 1.49 -9.08 -4.72
CA VAL A 43 1.05 -9.08 -3.32
C VAL A 43 -0.47 -9.09 -3.22
N SER A 44 -1.15 -8.23 -3.97
CA SER A 44 -2.61 -8.11 -3.89
C SER A 44 -3.35 -9.30 -4.52
N GLY A 45 -2.77 -9.92 -5.53
CA GLY A 45 -3.43 -10.95 -6.32
C GLY A 45 -4.54 -10.43 -7.22
N MET A 46 -4.71 -9.12 -7.34
CA MET A 46 -5.75 -8.49 -8.15
C MET A 46 -5.17 -7.96 -9.46
N ASP A 47 -5.91 -8.13 -10.55
CA ASP A 47 -5.52 -7.60 -11.86
C ASP A 47 -5.97 -6.15 -12.02
N VAL A 48 -5.32 -5.26 -11.29
CA VAL A 48 -5.54 -3.82 -11.37
C VAL A 48 -4.19 -3.12 -11.54
N TRP A 49 -4.22 -1.94 -12.16
CA TRP A 49 -3.02 -1.11 -12.23
C TRP A 49 -2.50 -0.77 -10.84
N SER A 50 -1.19 -0.80 -10.64
CA SER A 50 -0.59 -0.55 -9.35
C SER A 50 0.48 0.54 -9.44
N PHE A 51 0.40 1.51 -8.54
CA PHE A 51 1.44 2.52 -8.37
C PHE A 51 2.78 1.90 -8.01
N GLU A 52 2.79 0.87 -7.17
CA GLU A 52 4.01 0.17 -6.77
C GLU A 52 4.68 -0.51 -7.96
N ASP A 53 3.90 -1.24 -8.77
CA ASP A 53 4.45 -1.89 -9.98
C ASP A 53 5.05 -0.88 -10.95
N GLU A 54 4.44 0.30 -11.08
CA GLU A 54 4.97 1.37 -11.92
C GLU A 54 6.30 1.90 -11.38
N LEU A 55 6.43 2.02 -10.07
CA LEU A 55 7.69 2.45 -9.44
C LEU A 55 8.84 1.46 -9.66
N TRP A 56 8.53 0.16 -9.73
CA TRP A 56 9.54 -0.86 -9.94
C TRP A 56 10.09 -0.91 -11.36
N GLN A 57 9.38 -0.35 -12.33
CA GLN A 57 9.81 -0.37 -13.73
C GLN A 57 11.10 0.44 -13.91
N GLY A 58 12.15 -0.25 -14.37
CA GLY A 58 13.45 0.38 -14.62
C GLY A 58 14.21 0.82 -13.37
N LEU A 59 13.73 0.48 -12.18
CA LEU A 59 14.40 0.83 -10.94
C LEU A 59 15.56 -0.13 -10.67
N SER A 60 16.79 0.41 -10.56
CA SER A 60 17.96 -0.39 -10.18
C SER A 60 18.01 -0.62 -8.67
N GLU A 61 18.65 -1.71 -8.26
CA GLU A 61 18.87 -1.97 -6.83
C GLU A 61 19.68 -0.85 -6.17
N ALA A 62 20.67 -0.32 -6.88
CA ALA A 62 21.47 0.79 -6.37
C ALA A 62 20.63 2.03 -6.09
N THR A 63 19.73 2.41 -7.01
CA THR A 63 18.80 3.53 -6.80
C THR A 63 17.83 3.24 -5.68
N PHE A 64 17.30 2.02 -5.60
CA PHE A 64 16.39 1.59 -4.55
C PHE A 64 16.98 1.76 -3.15
N ARG A 65 18.28 1.47 -2.99
CA ARG A 65 18.98 1.53 -1.71
C ARG A 65 19.58 2.89 -1.40
N SER A 66 19.71 3.77 -2.39
CA SER A 66 20.39 5.05 -2.21
C SER A 66 19.49 6.09 -1.55
N ILE A 67 20.13 7.00 -0.81
CA ILE A 67 19.46 8.19 -0.26
C ILE A 67 19.73 9.33 -1.26
N PRO A 68 18.66 9.95 -1.84
CA PRO A 68 18.85 11.05 -2.78
C PRO A 68 19.57 12.24 -2.16
N PRO A 69 20.29 13.06 -2.94
CA PRO A 69 20.82 14.32 -2.45
C PRO A 69 19.69 15.16 -1.85
N LYS A 70 19.92 15.73 -0.67
CA LYS A 70 18.92 16.48 0.11
C LYS A 70 17.70 15.65 0.54
N GLY A 71 17.69 14.34 0.32
CA GLY A 71 16.68 13.44 0.84
C GLY A 71 17.08 12.88 2.19
N GLU A 72 16.10 12.37 2.95
CA GLU A 72 16.34 11.79 4.27
C GLU A 72 16.31 10.26 4.24
N HIS A 73 15.60 9.68 3.26
CA HIS A 73 15.33 8.25 3.21
C HIS A 73 15.48 7.68 1.81
N SER A 74 15.85 6.39 1.74
CA SER A 74 15.82 5.61 0.50
C SER A 74 14.41 5.13 0.18
N ILE A 75 14.20 4.67 -1.06
CA ILE A 75 12.94 4.00 -1.46
C ILE A 75 12.76 2.72 -0.63
N ALA A 76 13.85 1.99 -0.37
CA ALA A 76 13.83 0.80 0.48
C ALA A 76 13.28 1.12 1.89
N TRP A 77 13.75 2.21 2.48
CA TRP A 77 13.27 2.64 3.79
C TRP A 77 11.79 2.99 3.76
N MET A 78 11.35 3.72 2.73
CA MET A 78 9.95 4.11 2.59
C MET A 78 9.03 2.90 2.45
N LEU A 79 9.43 1.91 1.68
CA LEU A 79 8.67 0.67 1.52
C LEU A 79 8.55 -0.08 2.85
N PHE A 80 9.65 -0.21 3.57
CA PHE A 80 9.67 -0.80 4.91
C PHE A 80 8.75 -0.04 5.87
N HIS A 81 8.82 1.28 5.84
CA HIS A 81 8.00 2.14 6.69
C HIS A 81 6.50 1.97 6.42
N ILE A 82 6.09 1.91 5.15
CA ILE A 82 4.70 1.65 4.77
C ILE A 82 4.24 0.31 5.31
N ALA A 83 5.03 -0.73 5.15
CA ALA A 83 4.70 -2.06 5.65
C ALA A 83 4.55 -2.07 7.18
N ARG A 84 5.42 -1.37 7.90
CA ARG A 84 5.33 -1.23 9.36
C ARG A 84 4.07 -0.52 9.80
N ILE A 85 3.71 0.56 9.13
CA ILE A 85 2.49 1.32 9.45
C ILE A 85 1.24 0.47 9.20
N GLU A 86 1.17 -0.26 8.10
CA GLU A 86 0.04 -1.16 7.84
C GLU A 86 -0.07 -2.26 8.87
N ASP A 87 1.04 -2.88 9.23
CA ASP A 87 1.10 -3.94 10.24
C ASP A 87 0.56 -3.44 11.60
N ILE A 88 1.00 -2.26 12.03
CA ILE A 88 0.53 -1.66 13.28
C ILE A 88 -0.96 -1.32 13.17
N THR A 89 -1.37 -0.69 12.10
CA THR A 89 -2.74 -0.21 11.95
C THR A 89 -3.73 -1.36 11.82
N MET A 90 -3.48 -2.27 10.89
CA MET A 90 -4.46 -3.32 10.58
C MET A 90 -4.46 -4.44 11.62
N ASN A 91 -3.30 -4.88 12.06
CA ASN A 91 -3.22 -5.98 13.03
C ASN A 91 -3.42 -5.51 14.46
N LEU A 92 -2.61 -4.56 14.93
CA LEU A 92 -2.68 -4.15 16.33
C LEU A 92 -3.89 -3.28 16.63
N LEU A 93 -4.11 -2.20 15.88
CA LEU A 93 -5.13 -1.21 16.23
C LEU A 93 -6.54 -1.63 15.80
N ILE A 94 -6.71 -2.24 14.64
CA ILE A 94 -8.02 -2.62 14.13
C ILE A 94 -8.39 -4.03 14.56
N ALA A 95 -7.56 -5.03 14.27
CA ALA A 95 -7.86 -6.43 14.56
C ALA A 95 -7.56 -6.86 15.99
N GLY A 96 -6.78 -6.08 16.74
CA GLY A 96 -6.40 -6.41 18.11
C GLY A 96 -5.51 -7.64 18.23
N ILE A 97 -4.72 -7.93 17.19
CA ILE A 97 -3.78 -9.05 17.14
C ILE A 97 -2.35 -8.53 17.09
N PRO A 98 -1.33 -9.38 17.43
CA PRO A 98 0.05 -8.95 17.40
C PRO A 98 0.52 -8.52 16.03
N GLN A 99 1.40 -7.51 15.98
CA GLN A 99 2.09 -7.12 14.76
C GLN A 99 2.91 -8.29 14.21
N LEU A 100 2.88 -8.49 12.90
CA LEU A 100 3.70 -9.53 12.24
C LEU A 100 5.18 -9.27 12.45
N TYR A 101 5.59 -8.02 12.48
CA TYR A 101 6.98 -7.63 12.74
C TYR A 101 7.51 -8.21 14.04
N ILE A 102 6.70 -8.20 15.09
CA ILE A 102 7.07 -8.72 16.42
C ILE A 102 6.87 -10.24 16.46
N LYS A 103 5.72 -10.73 16.03
CA LYS A 103 5.36 -12.15 16.06
C LYS A 103 6.37 -13.01 15.30
N ASP A 104 6.82 -12.55 14.14
CA ASP A 104 7.73 -13.31 13.27
C ASP A 104 9.20 -12.92 13.44
N ASN A 105 9.53 -12.13 14.46
CA ASN A 105 10.90 -11.69 14.77
C ASN A 105 11.63 -11.03 13.60
N TRP A 106 10.95 -10.16 12.87
CA TRP A 106 11.53 -9.49 11.70
C TRP A 106 12.76 -8.64 12.02
N SER A 107 12.82 -8.08 13.25
CA SER A 107 14.00 -7.32 13.69
C SER A 107 15.29 -8.14 13.65
N LYS A 108 15.21 -9.45 13.85
CA LYS A 108 16.35 -10.37 13.80
C LYS A 108 16.66 -10.88 12.38
N LYS A 109 15.70 -10.74 11.46
CA LYS A 109 15.85 -11.19 10.07
C LYS A 109 16.38 -10.08 9.15
N LEU A 110 16.28 -8.85 9.58
CA LEU A 110 16.74 -7.66 8.84
C LEU A 110 18.13 -7.15 9.31
#